data_a6dcef2ca17fe14906e13d2782a426d9
#
_entry.id   a6dcef2ca17fe14906e13d2782a426d9
#
_cell.length_a   1.000
_cell.length_b   1.000
_cell.length_c   1.000
_cell.angle_alpha   90.00
_cell.angle_beta   90.00
_cell.angle_gamma   90.00
#
_symmetry.space_group_name_H-M   'P 1'
#
loop_
_entity.id
_entity.type
_entity.pdbx_description
1 polymer ?
#
loop_
_entity_poly.entity_id
_entity_poly.type
_entity_poly.pdbx_seq_one_letter_code
_entity_poly.pdbx_strand_id
1 'polypeptide(L)'
;MAAELNKVSLIIATYNEEGSLGFVLNEISNYDFFEVIIVDNNSEDKTIDIANKFNTKVITQEKSGWGSAVVQAFNIAKGEYITYMDGDGSYNPKGIIEMLKLIDDYDFVCCSRYKFNNKSEDDTFIRAIGNKIFTF
;
A
#
# COMPACT_ATOMS: atom_id res chain seq x y z
N MET A 1 7.32 21.06 -7.83
CA MET A 1 8.46 20.24 -7.39
C MET A 1 8.25 18.83 -7.93
N ALA A 2 9.28 18.14 -8.39
CA ALA A 2 9.16 16.72 -8.70
C ALA A 2 8.81 16.01 -7.40
N ALA A 3 7.81 15.11 -7.43
CA ALA A 3 7.45 14.35 -6.25
C ALA A 3 8.67 13.54 -5.80
N GLU A 4 9.16 13.82 -4.59
CA GLU A 4 10.38 13.23 -4.07
C GLU A 4 10.09 11.83 -3.51
N LEU A 5 9.79 10.87 -4.39
CA LEU A 5 9.56 9.47 -4.01
C LEU A 5 10.76 8.86 -3.27
N ASN A 6 11.97 9.34 -3.56
CA ASN A 6 13.20 8.94 -2.86
C ASN A 6 13.27 9.35 -1.38
N LYS A 7 12.23 10.00 -0.86
CA LYS A 7 12.02 10.27 0.56
C LYS A 7 10.91 9.43 1.19
N VAL A 8 10.24 8.59 0.40
CA VAL A 8 9.05 7.85 0.81
C VAL A 8 9.39 6.41 1.12
N SER A 9 9.07 5.95 2.33
CA SER A 9 8.94 4.53 2.67
C SER A 9 7.56 4.05 2.22
N LEU A 10 7.52 3.17 1.21
CA LEU A 10 6.30 2.51 0.76
C LEU A 10 6.08 1.22 1.54
N ILE A 11 4.99 1.14 2.27
CA ILE A 11 4.55 -0.06 3.00
C ILE A 11 3.47 -0.75 2.19
N ILE A 12 3.64 -2.06 1.94
CA ILE A 12 2.68 -2.89 1.23
C ILE A 12 2.30 -4.06 2.14
N ALA A 13 1.04 -4.12 2.55
CA ALA A 13 0.53 -5.25 3.30
C ALA A 13 0.08 -6.37 2.37
N THR A 14 0.40 -7.60 2.76
CA THR A 14 0.10 -8.80 1.97
C THR A 14 -0.47 -9.92 2.84
N TYR A 15 -1.39 -10.68 2.24
CA TYR A 15 -1.86 -11.96 2.78
C TYR A 15 -2.37 -12.84 1.63
N ASN A 16 -1.62 -13.87 1.27
CA ASN A 16 -1.92 -14.79 0.16
C ASN A 16 -2.13 -14.06 -1.18
N GLU A 17 -1.14 -13.25 -1.56
CA GLU A 17 -1.16 -12.40 -2.76
C GLU A 17 -0.22 -12.92 -3.88
N GLU A 18 -0.01 -14.25 -3.97
CA GLU A 18 0.87 -14.82 -5.00
C GLU A 18 0.45 -14.48 -6.43
N GLY A 19 -0.86 -14.23 -6.65
CA GLY A 19 -1.42 -13.89 -7.96
C GLY A 19 -1.21 -12.45 -8.39
N SER A 20 -1.08 -11.52 -7.45
CA SER A 20 -1.09 -10.06 -7.70
C SER A 20 0.23 -9.38 -7.38
N LEU A 21 0.92 -9.79 -6.30
CA LEU A 21 2.08 -9.08 -5.76
C LEU A 21 3.22 -8.93 -6.78
N GLY A 22 3.47 -9.94 -7.61
CA GLY A 22 4.52 -9.86 -8.62
C GLY A 22 4.28 -8.76 -9.65
N PHE A 23 3.03 -8.56 -10.06
CA PHE A 23 2.63 -7.48 -10.95
C PHE A 23 2.78 -6.11 -10.26
N VAL A 24 2.30 -5.98 -9.02
CA VAL A 24 2.40 -4.77 -8.21
C VAL A 24 3.85 -4.33 -8.04
N LEU A 25 4.73 -5.26 -7.63
CA LEU A 25 6.15 -4.96 -7.41
C LEU A 25 6.89 -4.61 -8.70
N ASN A 26 6.53 -5.25 -9.82
CA ASN A 26 7.09 -4.89 -11.12
C ASN A 26 6.70 -3.48 -11.54
N GLU A 27 5.46 -3.05 -11.28
CA GLU A 27 5.03 -1.67 -11.53
C GLU A 27 5.76 -0.69 -10.61
N ILE A 28 5.88 -0.99 -9.31
CA ILE A 28 6.56 -0.17 -8.32
C ILE A 28 8.05 -0.01 -8.63
N SER A 29 8.70 -1.02 -9.22
CA SER A 29 10.12 -0.97 -9.59
C SER A 29 10.47 0.15 -10.60
N ASN A 30 9.48 0.73 -11.27
CA ASN A 30 9.65 1.89 -12.15
C ASN A 30 9.72 3.23 -11.40
N TYR A 31 9.59 3.21 -10.07
CA TYR A 31 9.59 4.39 -9.23
C TYR A 31 10.75 4.33 -8.23
N ASP A 32 11.36 5.47 -7.96
CA ASP A 32 12.52 5.60 -7.06
C ASP A 32 12.07 5.87 -5.61
N PHE A 33 11.41 4.89 -4.98
CA PHE A 33 11.08 4.96 -3.56
C PHE A 33 12.33 4.85 -2.69
N PHE A 34 12.36 5.54 -1.53
CA PHE A 34 13.44 5.41 -0.56
C PHE A 34 13.62 3.95 -0.11
N GLU A 35 12.53 3.28 0.20
CA GLU A 35 12.47 1.85 0.48
C GLU A 35 11.06 1.32 0.22
N VAL A 36 10.97 0.02 -0.06
CA VAL A 36 9.72 -0.72 -0.16
C VAL A 36 9.72 -1.80 0.93
N ILE A 37 8.72 -1.76 1.82
CA ILE A 37 8.58 -2.68 2.94
C ILE A 37 7.33 -3.53 2.71
N ILE A 38 7.52 -4.82 2.54
CA ILE A 38 6.42 -5.79 2.48
C ILE A 38 6.14 -6.27 3.90
N VAL A 39 4.89 -6.13 4.32
CA VAL A 39 4.42 -6.65 5.60
C VAL A 39 3.51 -7.84 5.34
N ASP A 40 4.06 -9.01 5.54
CA ASP A 40 3.32 -10.25 5.32
C ASP A 40 2.59 -10.70 6.58
N ASN A 41 1.30 -10.92 6.44
CA ASN A 41 0.42 -11.38 7.54
C ASN A 41 0.33 -12.91 7.61
N ASN A 42 1.48 -13.59 7.58
CA ASN A 42 1.61 -15.05 7.60
C ASN A 42 0.95 -15.73 6.39
N SER A 43 1.34 -15.33 5.18
CA SER A 43 0.92 -16.00 3.94
C SER A 43 1.38 -17.45 3.90
N GLU A 44 0.51 -18.32 3.41
CA GLU A 44 0.75 -19.76 3.24
C GLU A 44 1.10 -20.14 1.80
N ASP A 45 1.02 -19.17 0.87
CA ASP A 45 1.32 -19.29 -0.55
C ASP A 45 2.72 -18.79 -0.90
N LYS A 46 2.98 -18.47 -2.17
CA LYS A 46 4.29 -17.99 -2.65
C LYS A 46 4.50 -16.49 -2.50
N THR A 47 3.67 -15.79 -1.74
CA THR A 47 3.74 -14.33 -1.55
C THR A 47 5.12 -13.87 -1.12
N ILE A 48 5.70 -14.48 -0.08
CA ILE A 48 7.03 -14.13 0.46
C ILE A 48 8.13 -14.44 -0.57
N ASP A 49 8.05 -15.59 -1.26
CA ASP A 49 9.00 -15.96 -2.29
C ASP A 49 9.01 -14.96 -3.46
N ILE A 50 7.85 -14.42 -3.80
CA ILE A 50 7.71 -13.39 -4.83
C ILE A 50 8.33 -12.09 -4.35
N ALA A 51 8.00 -11.62 -3.14
CA ALA A 51 8.55 -10.40 -2.57
C ALA A 51 10.08 -10.41 -2.53
N ASN A 52 10.69 -11.53 -2.15
CA ASN A 52 12.14 -11.70 -2.06
C ASN A 52 12.89 -11.64 -3.42
N LYS A 53 12.18 -11.67 -4.55
CA LYS A 53 12.79 -11.49 -5.89
C LYS A 53 13.00 -10.03 -6.27
N PHE A 54 12.43 -9.10 -5.49
CA PHE A 54 12.53 -7.66 -5.71
C PHE A 54 13.40 -7.02 -4.63
N ASN A 55 13.82 -5.78 -4.86
CA ASN A 55 14.55 -4.98 -3.87
C ASN A 55 13.60 -4.46 -2.79
N THR A 56 13.08 -5.36 -1.97
CA THR A 56 12.12 -5.07 -0.89
C THR A 56 12.63 -5.59 0.45
N LYS A 57 12.20 -4.93 1.52
CA LYS A 57 12.40 -5.41 2.88
C LYS A 57 11.15 -6.18 3.31
N VAL A 58 11.26 -7.49 3.47
CA VAL A 58 10.14 -8.32 3.89
C VAL A 58 10.17 -8.50 5.41
N ILE A 59 9.04 -8.25 6.05
CA ILE A 59 8.79 -8.56 7.47
C ILE A 59 7.58 -9.45 7.57
N THR A 60 7.73 -10.57 8.26
CA THR A 60 6.63 -11.46 8.60
C THR A 60 6.18 -11.14 10.02
N GLN A 61 4.89 -11.07 10.21
CA GLN A 61 4.33 -10.69 11.49
C GLN A 61 4.37 -11.83 12.49
N GLU A 62 4.81 -11.52 13.74
CA GLU A 62 4.81 -12.51 14.83
C GLU A 62 3.43 -12.74 15.44
N LYS A 63 2.56 -11.72 15.42
CA LYS A 63 1.21 -11.77 15.99
C LYS A 63 0.16 -11.60 14.91
N SER A 64 -0.77 -12.51 14.81
CA SER A 64 -1.93 -12.40 13.92
C SER A 64 -2.70 -11.09 14.15
N GLY A 65 -3.01 -10.37 13.08
CA GLY A 65 -3.80 -9.14 13.09
C GLY A 65 -3.23 -8.05 12.21
N TRP A 66 -3.99 -7.67 11.19
CA TRP A 66 -3.61 -6.73 10.14
C TRP A 66 -3.08 -5.37 10.66
N GLY A 67 -3.74 -4.80 11.69
CA GLY A 67 -3.29 -3.54 12.28
C GLY A 67 -1.92 -3.60 12.96
N SER A 68 -1.58 -4.74 13.58
CA SER A 68 -0.29 -4.95 14.22
C SER A 68 0.85 -4.99 13.19
N ALA A 69 0.62 -5.59 12.02
CA ALA A 69 1.57 -5.64 10.91
C ALA A 69 1.91 -4.24 10.41
N VAL A 70 0.89 -3.44 10.15
CA VAL A 70 1.04 -2.07 9.69
C VAL A 70 1.81 -1.23 10.70
N VAL A 71 1.45 -1.28 11.99
CA VAL A 71 2.17 -0.55 13.06
C VAL A 71 3.63 -0.96 13.14
N GLN A 72 3.94 -2.24 12.99
CA GLN A 72 5.34 -2.71 12.96
C GLN A 72 6.11 -2.09 11.81
N ALA A 73 5.52 -2.04 10.61
CA ALA A 73 6.14 -1.42 9.44
C ALA A 73 6.38 0.08 9.61
N PHE A 74 5.41 0.80 10.16
CA PHE A 74 5.56 2.22 10.47
C PHE A 74 6.74 2.48 11.42
N ASN A 75 6.96 1.63 12.43
CA ASN A 75 8.05 1.79 13.40
C ASN A 75 9.44 1.53 12.81
N ILE A 76 9.55 0.81 11.69
CA ILE A 76 10.84 0.50 11.05
C ILE A 76 11.11 1.27 9.78
N ALA A 77 10.12 1.99 9.27
CA ALA A 77 10.24 2.87 8.12
C ALA A 77 11.21 4.02 8.42
N LYS A 78 12.06 4.37 7.44
CA LYS A 78 13.13 5.36 7.61
C LYS A 78 13.00 6.55 6.66
N GLY A 79 12.05 6.52 5.74
CA GLY A 79 11.75 7.64 4.85
C GLY A 79 11.21 8.84 5.62
N GLU A 80 11.35 10.01 5.05
CA GLU A 80 10.79 11.26 5.59
C GLU A 80 9.24 11.18 5.59
N TYR A 81 8.67 10.53 4.56
CA TYR A 81 7.25 10.26 4.45
C TYR A 81 6.99 8.75 4.46
N ILE A 82 5.85 8.36 5.00
CA ILE A 82 5.41 6.97 4.99
C ILE A 82 4.11 6.89 4.22
N THR A 83 4.03 6.00 3.25
CA THR A 83 2.80 5.68 2.54
C THR A 83 2.48 4.19 2.64
N TYR A 84 1.20 3.87 2.51
CA TYR A 84 0.68 2.53 2.68
C TYR A 84 -0.25 2.17 1.52
N MET A 85 -0.17 0.92 1.05
CA MET A 85 -1.10 0.33 0.10
C MET A 85 -1.24 -1.18 0.31
N ASP A 86 -2.31 -1.78 -0.25
CA ASP A 86 -2.48 -3.22 -0.28
C ASP A 86 -1.71 -3.84 -1.47
N GLY A 87 -1.31 -5.12 -1.34
CA GLY A 87 -0.57 -5.86 -2.36
C GLY A 87 -1.44 -6.51 -3.44
N ASP A 88 -2.76 -6.27 -3.42
CA ASP A 88 -3.77 -6.90 -4.28
C ASP A 88 -3.90 -6.27 -5.69
N GLY A 89 -3.15 -5.19 -5.95
CA GLY A 89 -3.19 -4.46 -7.22
C GLY A 89 -4.34 -3.46 -7.35
N SER A 90 -5.15 -3.26 -6.31
CA SER A 90 -6.28 -2.32 -6.34
C SER A 90 -5.86 -0.84 -6.31
N TYR A 91 -4.60 -0.54 -6.00
CA TYR A 91 -4.06 0.81 -5.92
C TYR A 91 -3.10 1.11 -7.07
N ASN A 92 -3.21 2.32 -7.63
CA ASN A 92 -2.27 2.80 -8.63
C ASN A 92 -1.16 3.62 -7.93
N PRO A 93 0.14 3.27 -8.09
CA PRO A 93 1.26 4.01 -7.49
C PRO A 93 1.31 5.50 -7.88
N LYS A 94 0.71 5.89 -9.01
CA LYS A 94 0.58 7.32 -9.40
C LYS A 94 -0.21 8.14 -8.37
N GLY A 95 -1.13 7.52 -7.65
CA GLY A 95 -1.87 8.17 -6.56
C GLY A 95 -0.95 8.70 -5.47
N ILE A 96 0.17 8.01 -5.20
CA ILE A 96 1.17 8.44 -4.21
C ILE A 96 1.82 9.77 -4.64
N ILE A 97 2.11 9.92 -5.93
CA ILE A 97 2.68 11.15 -6.48
C ILE A 97 1.71 12.34 -6.29
N GLU A 98 0.42 12.10 -6.48
CA GLU A 98 -0.59 13.15 -6.28
C GLU A 98 -0.74 13.50 -4.78
N MET A 99 -0.65 12.51 -3.88
CA MET A 99 -0.66 12.76 -2.43
C MET A 99 0.55 13.57 -1.97
N LEU A 100 1.74 13.29 -2.51
CA LEU A 100 2.95 14.03 -2.18
C LEU A 100 2.91 15.52 -2.55
N LYS A 101 2.11 15.92 -3.53
CA LYS A 101 1.93 17.34 -3.87
C LYS A 101 1.21 18.12 -2.79
N LEU A 102 0.51 17.45 -1.89
CA LEU A 102 -0.31 18.03 -0.84
C LEU A 102 0.34 17.90 0.56
N ILE A 103 1.42 17.15 0.69
CA ILE A 103 1.98 16.79 2.00
C ILE A 103 2.57 17.99 2.75
N ASP A 104 2.98 19.04 2.05
CA ASP A 104 3.49 20.27 2.68
C ASP A 104 2.39 21.05 3.42
N ASP A 105 1.13 20.83 3.03
CA ASP A 105 -0.04 21.55 3.58
C ASP A 105 -0.81 20.70 4.59
N TYR A 106 -0.57 19.39 4.68
CA TYR A 106 -1.34 18.46 5.49
C TYR A 106 -0.46 17.40 6.15
N ASP A 107 -0.75 17.08 7.41
CA ASP A 107 -0.08 16.01 8.16
C ASP A 107 -0.47 14.61 7.68
N PHE A 108 -1.63 14.48 7.02
CA PHE A 108 -2.16 13.22 6.52
C PHE A 108 -2.96 13.44 5.22
N VAL A 109 -2.64 12.66 4.20
CA VAL A 109 -3.32 12.68 2.89
C VAL A 109 -3.74 11.27 2.52
N CYS A 110 -4.98 11.08 2.09
CA CYS A 110 -5.45 9.80 1.61
C CYS A 110 -6.23 9.91 0.28
N CYS A 111 -6.12 8.87 -0.54
CA CYS A 111 -6.93 8.74 -1.74
C CYS A 111 -8.32 8.19 -1.40
N SER A 112 -9.36 8.78 -1.97
CA SER A 112 -10.72 8.27 -1.86
C SER A 112 -11.10 7.49 -3.11
N ARG A 113 -11.59 6.26 -2.92
CA ARG A 113 -12.15 5.44 -4.02
C ARG A 113 -13.46 5.99 -4.58
N TYR A 114 -14.22 6.75 -3.78
CA TYR A 114 -15.60 7.15 -4.08
C TYR A 114 -15.75 8.62 -4.45
N LYS A 115 -14.71 9.41 -4.32
CA LYS A 115 -14.75 10.82 -4.68
C LYS A 115 -14.53 10.98 -6.20
N PHE A 116 -15.35 11.79 -6.87
CA PHE A 116 -15.29 12.08 -8.31
C PHE A 116 -15.67 10.94 -9.27
N ASN A 117 -16.69 10.13 -8.93
CA ASN A 117 -17.20 9.03 -9.79
C ASN A 117 -16.16 7.94 -10.14
N ASN A 118 -15.10 7.79 -9.38
CA ASN A 118 -14.23 6.65 -9.52
C ASN A 118 -14.99 5.39 -9.14
N LYS A 119 -15.07 4.42 -10.06
CA LYS A 119 -15.65 3.09 -9.79
C LYS A 119 -14.51 2.14 -9.53
N SER A 120 -14.62 1.34 -8.48
CA SER A 120 -13.77 0.18 -8.26
C SER A 120 -14.42 -1.04 -8.91
N GLU A 121 -13.65 -1.91 -9.54
CA GLU A 121 -14.15 -3.18 -10.09
C GLU A 121 -14.74 -4.08 -9.01
N ASP A 122 -14.32 -3.88 -7.74
CA ASP A 122 -14.82 -4.59 -6.56
C ASP A 122 -16.10 -4.01 -5.96
N ASP A 123 -16.67 -2.95 -6.53
CA ASP A 123 -17.87 -2.30 -6.02
C ASP A 123 -19.10 -3.17 -6.29
N THR A 124 -19.36 -4.12 -5.40
CA THR A 124 -20.64 -4.80 -5.33
C THR A 124 -21.69 -3.88 -4.72
N PHE A 125 -22.96 -4.07 -5.12
CA PHE A 125 -24.09 -3.31 -4.60
C PHE A 125 -24.18 -3.34 -3.05
N ILE A 126 -23.79 -4.47 -2.44
CA ILE A 126 -23.74 -4.65 -0.98
C ILE A 126 -22.64 -3.79 -0.34
N ARG A 127 -21.44 -3.72 -0.96
CA ARG A 127 -20.34 -2.85 -0.49
C ARG A 127 -20.70 -1.37 -0.61
N ALA A 128 -21.36 -0.98 -1.71
CA ALA A 128 -21.79 0.40 -1.91
C ALA A 128 -22.80 0.84 -0.83
N ILE A 129 -23.75 -0.03 -0.43
CA ILE A 129 -24.67 0.23 0.68
C ILE A 129 -23.91 0.29 2.02
N GLY A 130 -23.02 -0.67 2.29
CA GLY A 130 -22.21 -0.68 3.51
C GLY A 130 -21.39 0.59 3.67
N ASN A 131 -20.67 0.99 2.63
CA ASN A 131 -19.87 2.22 2.64
C ASN A 131 -20.72 3.48 2.84
N LYS A 132 -21.92 3.54 2.26
CA LYS A 132 -22.83 4.68 2.44
C LYS A 132 -23.39 4.79 3.86
N ILE A 133 -23.49 3.66 4.58
CA ILE A 133 -23.93 3.63 5.99
C ILE A 133 -22.81 4.06 6.95
N PHE A 134 -21.54 3.73 6.62
CA PHE A 134 -20.39 3.99 7.49
C PHE A 134 -19.61 5.27 7.16
N THR A 135 -19.94 5.96 6.06
CA THR A 135 -19.31 7.24 5.71
C THR A 135 -20.28 8.38 6.07
N PHE A 136 -20.09 8.96 7.25
CA PHE A 136 -20.73 10.20 7.67
C PHE A 136 -19.81 11.38 7.46
#